data_27fe4f2ff27cc18b1cd7564bb59d3ad4
#
_entry.id   27fe4f2ff27cc18b1cd7564bb59d3ad4
#
_cell.length_a   1.000
_cell.length_b   1.000
_cell.length_c   1.000
_cell.angle_alpha   90.00
_cell.angle_beta   90.00
_cell.angle_gamma   90.00
#
_symmetry.space_group_name_H-M   'P 1'
#
loop_
_entity.id
_entity.type
_entity.pdbx_description
1 polymer ?
#
loop_
_entity_poly.entity_id
_entity_poly.type
_entity_poly.pdbx_seq_one_letter_code
_entity_poly.pdbx_strand_id
1 'polypeptide(L)'
;NFDSLRYMAELLEGSFTITVLGDDGSFYIVKGDNPFCLYFFPDCGLYLYASTEEILRQALRKLQVPLGKSRKVPVQCGEILRINQTGRLDRETFDDSKLFRFRYPRFLMNDPYCRSFPHAEKDTTHLDELKTVALAFGYSPEDIDLLAAQGFTAEELEDLFYSGEI
;
A
#
# COMPACT_ATOMS: atom_id res chain seq x y z
N ASN A 1 -22.26 -7.86 2.86
CA ASN A 1 -22.33 -8.17 4.30
C ASN A 1 -20.91 -8.35 4.79
N PHE A 2 -20.58 -7.86 5.99
CA PHE A 2 -19.24 -7.93 6.57
C PHE A 2 -18.75 -9.38 6.71
N ASP A 3 -19.57 -10.30 7.15
CA ASP A 3 -19.17 -11.70 7.37
C ASP A 3 -18.68 -12.39 6.08
N SER A 4 -19.37 -12.15 4.96
CA SER A 4 -18.96 -12.70 3.68
C SER A 4 -17.64 -12.13 3.19
N LEU A 5 -17.44 -10.82 3.38
CA LEU A 5 -16.18 -10.15 3.00
C LEU A 5 -15.02 -10.56 3.91
N ARG A 6 -15.28 -10.73 5.22
CA ARG A 6 -14.30 -11.26 6.16
C ARG A 6 -13.88 -12.67 5.76
N TYR A 7 -14.85 -13.55 5.55
CA TYR A 7 -14.56 -14.93 5.12
C TYR A 7 -13.77 -14.97 3.82
N MET A 8 -14.13 -14.15 2.83
CA MET A 8 -13.39 -14.02 1.59
C MET A 8 -11.95 -13.54 1.84
N ALA A 9 -11.78 -12.47 2.63
CA ALA A 9 -10.47 -11.88 2.90
C ALA A 9 -9.53 -12.84 3.63
N GLU A 10 -10.05 -13.64 4.56
CA GLU A 10 -9.30 -14.65 5.33
C GLU A 10 -8.92 -15.89 4.50
N LEU A 11 -9.58 -16.11 3.35
CA LEU A 11 -9.22 -17.18 2.42
C LEU A 11 -8.19 -16.75 1.38
N LEU A 12 -8.09 -15.44 1.10
CA LEU A 12 -7.16 -14.92 0.11
C LEU A 12 -5.72 -14.97 0.62
N GLU A 13 -4.84 -15.43 -0.25
CA GLU A 13 -3.39 -15.38 -0.08
C GLU A 13 -2.79 -14.35 -1.04
N GLY A 14 -1.79 -13.60 -0.57
CA GLY A 14 -1.12 -12.58 -1.38
C GLY A 14 -1.58 -11.17 -1.09
N SER A 15 -1.05 -10.23 -1.87
CA SER A 15 -1.28 -8.79 -1.71
C SER A 15 -2.58 -8.34 -2.37
N PHE A 16 -3.45 -7.67 -1.63
CA PHE A 16 -4.68 -7.12 -2.17
C PHE A 16 -5.16 -5.86 -1.44
N THR A 17 -5.98 -5.08 -2.10
CA THR A 17 -6.96 -4.15 -1.55
C THR A 17 -8.14 -4.14 -2.51
N ILE A 18 -9.32 -4.50 -2.03
CA ILE A 18 -10.50 -4.75 -2.84
C ILE A 18 -11.58 -3.75 -2.49
N THR A 19 -12.26 -3.23 -3.50
CA THR A 19 -13.46 -2.41 -3.33
C THR A 19 -14.66 -3.14 -3.93
N VAL A 20 -15.78 -3.12 -3.22
CA VAL A 20 -17.01 -3.80 -3.63
C VAL A 20 -18.19 -2.84 -3.51
N LEU A 21 -19.00 -2.75 -4.54
CA LEU A 21 -20.28 -2.07 -4.49
C LEU A 21 -21.38 -3.11 -4.24
N GLY A 22 -22.07 -2.99 -3.12
CA GLY A 22 -23.20 -3.85 -2.78
C GLY A 22 -24.46 -3.47 -3.57
N ASP A 23 -25.37 -4.41 -3.71
CA ASP A 23 -26.68 -4.23 -4.31
C ASP A 23 -27.58 -3.29 -3.49
N ASP A 24 -27.30 -3.19 -2.19
CA ASP A 24 -27.91 -2.22 -1.27
C ASP A 24 -27.32 -0.78 -1.43
N GLY A 25 -26.43 -0.56 -2.40
CA GLY A 25 -25.75 0.71 -2.62
C GLY A 25 -24.68 1.03 -1.56
N SER A 26 -24.34 0.10 -0.67
CA SER A 26 -23.21 0.25 0.23
C SER A 26 -21.89 0.01 -0.51
N PHE A 27 -20.89 0.83 -0.22
CA PHE A 27 -19.53 0.67 -0.74
C PHE A 27 -18.64 0.09 0.33
N TYR A 28 -17.97 -0.99 0.00
CA TYR A 28 -17.05 -1.70 0.90
C TYR A 28 -15.62 -1.55 0.43
N ILE A 29 -14.70 -1.48 1.40
CA ILE A 29 -13.25 -1.49 1.20
C ILE A 29 -12.70 -2.58 2.09
N VAL A 30 -12.08 -3.60 1.49
CA VAL A 30 -11.35 -4.66 2.20
C VAL A 30 -9.87 -4.35 2.06
N LYS A 31 -9.27 -3.83 3.11
CA LYS A 31 -7.89 -3.33 3.10
C LYS A 31 -6.92 -4.44 3.49
N GLY A 32 -6.24 -4.99 2.49
CA GLY A 32 -5.05 -5.81 2.66
C GLY A 32 -3.79 -4.94 2.79
N ASP A 33 -2.69 -5.38 2.23
CA ASP A 33 -1.39 -4.70 2.32
C ASP A 33 -1.09 -3.72 1.17
N ASN A 34 -1.83 -3.78 0.05
CA ASN A 34 -1.63 -2.84 -1.06
C ASN A 34 -1.90 -1.39 -0.63
N PRO A 35 -1.13 -0.40 -1.15
CA PRO A 35 -1.35 1.01 -0.85
C PRO A 35 -2.78 1.45 -1.14
N PHE A 36 -3.34 2.27 -0.25
CA PHE A 36 -4.69 2.80 -0.38
C PHE A 36 -4.83 4.08 0.44
N CYS A 37 -5.49 5.08 -0.11
CA CYS A 37 -5.85 6.29 0.61
C CYS A 37 -7.32 6.64 0.38
N LEU A 38 -7.98 7.14 1.44
CA LEU A 38 -9.38 7.52 1.43
C LEU A 38 -9.54 8.94 2.01
N TYR A 39 -10.24 9.80 1.30
CA TYR A 39 -10.55 11.15 1.73
C TYR A 39 -12.04 11.41 1.71
N PHE A 40 -12.53 12.09 2.72
CA PHE A 40 -13.90 12.57 2.81
C PHE A 40 -13.95 14.08 2.59
N PHE A 41 -14.87 14.52 1.76
CA PHE A 41 -15.16 15.93 1.44
C PHE A 41 -16.54 16.28 2.02
N PRO A 42 -16.60 16.86 3.24
CA PRO A 42 -17.86 17.07 3.94
C PRO A 42 -18.79 18.06 3.22
N ASP A 43 -18.24 19.06 2.53
CA ASP A 43 -19.03 20.08 1.85
C ASP A 43 -19.92 19.52 0.73
N CYS A 44 -19.52 18.39 0.14
CA CYS A 44 -20.29 17.70 -0.91
C CYS A 44 -20.69 16.25 -0.53
N GLY A 45 -20.38 15.81 0.68
CA GLY A 45 -20.70 14.46 1.16
C GLY A 45 -20.00 13.34 0.37
N LEU A 46 -18.84 13.60 -0.23
CA LEU A 46 -18.18 12.72 -1.18
C LEU A 46 -16.96 12.04 -0.56
N TYR A 47 -16.82 10.73 -0.80
CA TYR A 47 -15.59 9.99 -0.55
C TYR A 47 -14.82 9.80 -1.85
N LEU A 48 -13.52 10.07 -1.82
CA LEU A 48 -12.60 9.78 -2.93
C LEU A 48 -11.46 8.90 -2.42
N TYR A 49 -11.04 7.96 -3.25
CA TYR A 49 -9.95 7.06 -2.94
C TYR A 49 -9.00 6.88 -4.12
N ALA A 50 -7.79 6.50 -3.81
CA ALA A 50 -6.77 6.10 -4.79
C ALA A 50 -5.79 5.12 -4.14
N SER A 51 -4.93 4.52 -4.94
CA SER A 51 -3.83 3.69 -4.42
C SER A 51 -2.80 4.52 -3.65
N THR A 52 -2.52 5.76 -4.09
CA THR A 52 -1.60 6.66 -3.38
C THR A 52 -2.16 8.08 -3.26
N GLU A 53 -1.69 8.82 -2.25
CA GLU A 53 -2.05 10.23 -2.08
C GLU A 53 -1.61 11.10 -3.26
N GLU A 54 -0.47 10.77 -3.86
CA GLU A 54 0.06 11.55 -4.99
C GLU A 54 -0.87 11.45 -6.20
N ILE A 55 -1.34 10.23 -6.53
CA ILE A 55 -2.33 10.01 -7.59
C ILE A 55 -3.60 10.82 -7.31
N LEU A 56 -4.14 10.74 -6.09
CA LEU A 56 -5.33 11.48 -5.72
C LEU A 56 -5.10 12.99 -5.81
N ARG A 57 -3.98 13.49 -5.30
CA ARG A 57 -3.63 14.91 -5.35
C ARG A 57 -3.48 15.42 -6.78
N GLN A 58 -2.84 14.66 -7.65
CA GLN A 58 -2.71 15.02 -9.07
C GLN A 58 -4.07 15.04 -9.78
N ALA A 59 -4.95 14.07 -9.50
CA ALA A 59 -6.30 14.04 -10.05
C ALA A 59 -7.12 15.26 -9.57
N LEU A 60 -7.06 15.57 -8.29
CA LEU A 60 -7.77 16.73 -7.70
C LEU A 60 -7.32 18.06 -8.28
N ARG A 61 -6.01 18.23 -8.59
CA ARG A 61 -5.50 19.45 -9.26
C ARG A 61 -6.07 19.65 -10.66
N LYS A 62 -6.45 18.57 -11.34
CA LYS A 62 -7.04 18.59 -12.69
C LYS A 62 -8.56 18.79 -12.66
N LEU A 63 -9.20 18.57 -11.53
CA LEU A 63 -10.63 18.80 -11.36
C LEU A 63 -10.91 20.30 -11.30
N GLN A 64 -11.82 20.74 -12.16
CA GLN A 64 -12.29 22.15 -12.18
C GLN A 64 -13.46 22.38 -11.20
N VAL A 65 -13.82 21.37 -10.41
CA VAL A 65 -14.92 21.45 -9.44
C VAL A 65 -14.36 21.74 -8.05
N PRO A 66 -14.82 22.77 -7.34
CA PRO A 66 -14.41 23.05 -5.98
C PRO A 66 -15.03 22.03 -5.02
N LEU A 67 -14.23 21.10 -4.52
CA LEU A 67 -14.68 20.06 -3.58
C LEU A 67 -14.64 20.52 -2.09
N GLY A 68 -14.08 21.69 -1.82
CA GLY A 68 -13.91 22.18 -0.45
C GLY A 68 -12.74 21.50 0.30
N LYS A 69 -12.77 21.58 1.63
CA LYS A 69 -11.73 20.98 2.48
C LYS A 69 -11.96 19.47 2.63
N SER A 70 -10.90 18.71 2.42
CA SER A 70 -10.92 17.26 2.63
C SER A 70 -10.43 16.86 4.03
N ARG A 71 -10.89 15.70 4.49
CA ARG A 71 -10.39 15.04 5.69
C ARG A 71 -9.94 13.63 5.31
N LYS A 72 -8.69 13.28 5.63
CA LYS A 72 -8.19 11.92 5.44
C LYS A 72 -8.92 10.96 6.38
N VAL A 73 -9.39 9.86 5.84
CA VAL A 73 -9.99 8.76 6.60
C VAL A 73 -8.92 7.68 6.72
N PRO A 74 -8.40 7.42 7.94
CA PRO A 74 -7.40 6.38 8.12
C PRO A 74 -8.02 5.01 7.84
N VAL A 75 -7.28 4.17 7.09
CA VAL A 75 -7.65 2.78 6.77
C VAL A 75 -6.43 1.92 7.02
N GLN A 76 -6.55 0.93 7.90
CA GLN A 76 -5.45 0.06 8.31
C GLN A 76 -5.52 -1.28 7.58
N CYS A 77 -4.37 -1.96 7.45
CA CYS A 77 -4.31 -3.34 6.99
C CYS A 77 -5.15 -4.23 7.94
N GLY A 78 -5.90 -5.19 7.38
CA GLY A 78 -6.81 -6.03 8.17
C GLY A 78 -8.18 -5.41 8.45
N GLU A 79 -8.50 -4.21 7.92
CA GLU A 79 -9.81 -3.57 8.08
C GLU A 79 -10.75 -3.81 6.89
N ILE A 80 -12.03 -3.92 7.21
CA ILE A 80 -13.14 -3.83 6.27
C ILE A 80 -13.96 -2.60 6.62
N LEU A 81 -14.04 -1.64 5.71
CA LEU A 81 -14.87 -0.45 5.84
C LEU A 81 -16.15 -0.61 5.03
N ARG A 82 -17.27 -0.12 5.54
CA ARG A 82 -18.51 0.07 4.80
C ARG A 82 -18.91 1.53 4.83
N ILE A 83 -19.18 2.09 3.67
CA ILE A 83 -19.80 3.40 3.50
C ILE A 83 -21.21 3.13 2.97
N ASN A 84 -22.24 3.41 3.76
CA ASN A 84 -23.61 3.22 3.33
C ASN A 84 -24.09 4.39 2.46
N GLN A 85 -25.32 4.28 1.91
CA GLN A 85 -25.93 5.32 1.06
C GLN A 85 -26.04 6.70 1.73
N THR A 86 -26.09 6.76 3.07
CA THR A 86 -26.13 8.01 3.82
C THR A 86 -24.76 8.60 4.11
N GLY A 87 -23.69 7.95 3.65
CA GLY A 87 -22.30 8.35 3.91
C GLY A 87 -21.77 7.97 5.29
N ARG A 88 -22.54 7.19 6.07
CA ARG A 88 -22.05 6.67 7.36
C ARG A 88 -21.01 5.59 7.12
N LEU A 89 -19.91 5.68 7.86
CA LEU A 89 -18.80 4.74 7.80
C LEU A 89 -18.84 3.80 9.01
N ASP A 90 -18.92 2.50 8.75
CA ASP A 90 -18.79 1.42 9.72
C ASP A 90 -17.51 0.64 9.45
N ARG A 91 -16.94 -0.02 10.49
CA ARG A 91 -15.66 -0.73 10.40
C ARG A 91 -15.75 -2.09 11.07
N GLU A 92 -15.07 -3.06 10.47
CA GLU A 92 -14.76 -4.36 11.04
C GLU A 92 -13.33 -4.78 10.68
N THR A 93 -12.85 -5.86 11.28
CA THR A 93 -11.52 -6.40 11.03
C THR A 93 -11.60 -7.85 10.56
N PHE A 94 -10.54 -8.31 9.89
CA PHE A 94 -10.34 -9.71 9.51
C PHE A 94 -8.91 -10.15 9.88
N ASP A 95 -8.68 -11.46 9.95
CA ASP A 95 -7.35 -12.02 10.19
C ASP A 95 -6.47 -11.82 8.94
N ASP A 96 -5.47 -10.95 9.06
CA ASP A 96 -4.54 -10.58 7.99
C ASP A 96 -3.25 -11.43 7.97
N SER A 97 -3.20 -12.51 8.75
CA SER A 97 -2.01 -13.36 8.91
C SER A 97 -1.52 -14.01 7.60
N LYS A 98 -2.44 -14.25 6.66
CA LYS A 98 -2.17 -14.85 5.34
C LYS A 98 -1.78 -13.84 4.26
N LEU A 99 -1.81 -12.56 4.55
CA LEU A 99 -1.37 -11.56 3.59
C LEU A 99 0.12 -11.73 3.32
N PHE A 100 0.48 -11.83 2.05
CA PHE A 100 1.88 -11.71 1.65
C PHE A 100 2.29 -10.26 1.95
N ARG A 101 3.04 -10.11 3.03
CA ARG A 101 3.72 -8.86 3.31
C ARG A 101 4.93 -8.78 2.39
N PHE A 102 4.70 -8.47 1.11
CA PHE A 102 5.78 -8.06 0.24
C PHE A 102 6.46 -6.85 0.91
N ARG A 103 7.72 -7.01 1.25
CA ARG A 103 8.56 -5.85 1.52
C ARG A 103 8.74 -5.12 0.19
N TYR A 104 7.81 -4.23 -0.11
CA TYR A 104 8.08 -3.23 -1.13
C TYR A 104 9.28 -2.40 -0.67
N PRO A 105 10.21 -2.06 -1.56
CA PRO A 105 11.27 -1.12 -1.26
C PRO A 105 10.70 0.14 -0.59
N ARG A 106 11.39 0.63 0.43
CA ARG A 106 10.93 1.71 1.32
C ARG A 106 10.48 2.98 0.61
N PHE A 107 10.98 3.24 -0.61
CA PHE A 107 10.64 4.43 -1.39
C PHE A 107 9.20 4.42 -1.94
N LEU A 108 8.57 3.24 -2.12
CA LEU A 108 7.15 3.14 -2.50
C LEU A 108 6.21 3.26 -1.30
N MET A 109 6.73 3.19 -0.07
CA MET A 109 5.95 3.17 1.17
C MET A 109 6.11 4.45 2.01
N ASN A 110 6.15 5.61 1.40
CA ASN A 110 6.03 6.86 2.15
C ASN A 110 4.59 7.10 2.65
N ASP A 111 3.86 6.00 2.91
CA ASP A 111 2.56 6.03 3.56
C ASP A 111 2.77 5.88 5.08
N PRO A 112 2.57 6.93 5.88
CA PRO A 112 2.75 6.89 7.33
C PRO A 112 1.81 5.89 8.05
N TYR A 113 0.88 5.27 7.34
CA TYR A 113 -0.11 4.34 7.89
C TYR A 113 0.26 2.85 7.76
N CYS A 114 1.32 2.49 7.02
CA CYS A 114 1.88 1.13 7.04
C CYS A 114 2.87 0.89 8.20
N ARG A 115 2.77 1.62 9.30
CA ARG A 115 3.70 1.55 10.44
C ARG A 115 3.53 0.36 11.37
N SER A 116 2.80 -0.68 11.01
CA SER A 116 2.64 -1.87 11.86
C SER A 116 3.68 -2.96 11.61
N PHE A 117 4.82 -2.64 11.02
CA PHE A 117 5.91 -3.62 10.93
C PHE A 117 6.80 -3.53 12.17
N PRO A 118 7.04 -4.65 12.88
CA PRO A 118 8.08 -4.68 13.90
C PRO A 118 9.40 -4.27 13.24
N HIS A 119 10.13 -3.36 13.87
CA HIS A 119 11.48 -2.98 13.45
C HIS A 119 12.31 -4.24 13.23
N ALA A 120 12.58 -4.56 11.96
CA ALA A 120 13.52 -5.61 11.63
C ALA A 120 14.93 -5.17 12.05
N GLU A 121 15.60 -6.08 12.72
CA GLU A 121 17.01 -5.98 13.07
C GLU A 121 17.86 -5.64 11.84
N LYS A 122 18.96 -4.92 12.10
CA LYS A 122 19.83 -4.24 11.15
C LYS A 122 20.39 -5.10 10.00
N ASP A 123 20.25 -4.56 8.81
CA ASP A 123 21.18 -4.44 7.66
C ASP A 123 21.75 -5.68 6.92
N THR A 124 21.93 -6.85 7.48
CA THR A 124 22.47 -8.00 6.73
C THR A 124 21.43 -8.69 5.85
N THR A 125 20.19 -8.70 6.26
CA THR A 125 19.07 -9.33 5.52
C THR A 125 18.72 -8.58 4.23
N HIS A 126 18.92 -7.26 4.19
CA HIS A 126 18.55 -6.44 3.04
C HIS A 126 19.51 -6.61 1.86
N LEU A 127 20.82 -6.73 2.14
CA LEU A 127 21.83 -7.03 1.11
C LEU A 127 21.63 -8.43 0.50
N ASP A 128 21.21 -9.42 1.28
CA ASP A 128 20.95 -10.77 0.80
C ASP A 128 19.68 -10.83 -0.07
N GLU A 129 18.66 -10.04 0.26
CA GLU A 129 17.46 -9.87 -0.56
C GLU A 129 17.80 -9.17 -1.88
N LEU A 130 18.61 -8.12 -1.86
CA LEU A 130 19.12 -7.41 -3.04
C LEU A 130 19.91 -8.32 -3.99
N LYS A 131 20.74 -9.20 -3.47
CA LYS A 131 21.46 -10.21 -4.28
C LYS A 131 20.51 -11.13 -5.04
N THR A 132 19.40 -11.50 -4.42
CA THR A 132 18.39 -12.34 -5.08
C THR A 132 17.67 -11.59 -6.20
N VAL A 133 17.36 -10.31 -6.00
CA VAL A 133 16.73 -9.45 -7.02
C VAL A 133 17.72 -9.14 -8.14
N ALA A 134 18.97 -8.85 -7.82
CA ALA A 134 20.03 -8.53 -8.77
C ALA A 134 20.26 -9.65 -9.80
N LEU A 135 20.14 -10.92 -9.39
CA LEU A 135 20.19 -12.07 -10.29
C LEU A 135 19.14 -12.01 -11.39
N ALA A 136 17.93 -11.52 -11.10
CA ALA A 136 16.87 -11.36 -12.09
C ALA A 136 17.18 -10.26 -13.12
N PHE A 137 18.05 -9.31 -12.77
CA PHE A 137 18.54 -8.25 -13.66
C PHE A 137 19.88 -8.59 -14.32
N GLY A 138 20.42 -9.79 -14.09
CA GLY A 138 21.67 -10.28 -14.73
C GLY A 138 22.96 -9.94 -13.98
N TYR A 139 22.88 -9.45 -12.75
CA TYR A 139 24.03 -9.18 -11.89
C TYR A 139 24.36 -10.38 -11.01
N SER A 140 25.64 -10.62 -10.76
CA SER A 140 26.07 -11.67 -9.83
C SER A 140 26.01 -11.18 -8.37
N PRO A 141 25.85 -12.07 -7.38
CA PRO A 141 25.96 -11.70 -5.95
C PRO A 141 27.29 -11.03 -5.61
N GLU A 142 28.38 -11.42 -6.31
CA GLU A 142 29.72 -10.88 -6.14
C GLU A 142 29.82 -9.43 -6.60
N ASP A 143 29.07 -9.03 -7.64
CA ASP A 143 29.02 -7.64 -8.10
C ASP A 143 28.39 -6.74 -7.04
N ILE A 144 27.36 -7.24 -6.34
CA ILE A 144 26.71 -6.52 -5.24
C ILE A 144 27.65 -6.35 -4.05
N ASP A 145 28.39 -7.40 -3.69
CA ASP A 145 29.39 -7.33 -2.62
C ASP A 145 30.50 -6.34 -2.95
N LEU A 146 30.92 -6.28 -4.21
CA LEU A 146 31.94 -5.34 -4.68
C LEU A 146 31.47 -3.88 -4.58
N LEU A 147 30.24 -3.60 -5.01
CA LEU A 147 29.65 -2.25 -4.93
C LEU A 147 29.42 -1.83 -3.47
N ALA A 148 28.95 -2.73 -2.64
CA ALA A 148 28.79 -2.47 -1.20
C ALA A 148 30.15 -2.20 -0.52
N ALA A 149 31.21 -2.91 -0.93
CA ALA A 149 32.57 -2.67 -0.44
C ALA A 149 33.14 -1.31 -0.91
N GLN A 150 32.64 -0.76 -2.02
CA GLN A 150 32.97 0.60 -2.50
C GLN A 150 32.20 1.70 -1.76
N GLY A 151 31.29 1.34 -0.85
CA GLY A 151 30.57 2.28 0.01
C GLY A 151 29.14 2.59 -0.45
N PHE A 152 28.64 1.89 -1.48
CA PHE A 152 27.24 2.02 -1.88
C PHE A 152 26.34 1.43 -0.80
N THR A 153 25.32 2.19 -0.42
CA THR A 153 24.26 1.70 0.47
C THR A 153 23.31 0.77 -0.28
N ALA A 154 22.58 -0.06 0.45
CA ALA A 154 21.58 -0.93 -0.15
C ALA A 154 20.51 -0.15 -0.93
N GLU A 155 20.16 1.05 -0.47
CA GLU A 155 19.20 1.95 -1.15
C GLU A 155 19.77 2.47 -2.49
N GLU A 156 21.03 2.87 -2.53
CA GLU A 156 21.69 3.32 -3.77
C GLU A 156 21.87 2.19 -4.79
N LEU A 157 22.14 0.97 -4.32
CA LEU A 157 22.21 -0.21 -5.20
C LEU A 157 20.85 -0.56 -5.80
N GLU A 158 19.80 -0.41 -5.03
CA GLU A 158 18.43 -0.62 -5.50
C GLU A 158 18.04 0.40 -6.59
N ASP A 159 18.35 1.67 -6.38
CA ASP A 159 18.13 2.74 -7.35
C ASP A 159 18.88 2.48 -8.67
N LEU A 160 20.12 1.97 -8.58
CA LEU A 160 20.94 1.60 -9.75
C LEU A 160 20.29 0.48 -10.58
N PHE A 161 19.69 -0.53 -9.95
CA PHE A 161 19.01 -1.62 -10.67
C PHE A 161 17.78 -1.15 -11.43
N TYR A 162 17.01 -0.21 -10.87
CA TYR A 162 15.80 0.29 -11.49
C TYR A 162 16.04 1.41 -12.51
N SER A 163 17.16 2.12 -12.42
CA SER A 163 17.52 3.16 -13.40
C SER A 163 18.10 2.58 -14.70
N GLY A 164 18.62 1.34 -14.65
CA GLY A 164 19.28 0.71 -15.81
C GLY A 164 20.60 1.37 -16.21
N GLU A 165 21.24 2.11 -15.31
CA GLU A 165 22.47 2.86 -15.56
C GLU A 165 23.76 2.11 -15.12
N ILE A 166 23.76 0.77 -15.19
CA ILE A 166 24.99 -0.03 -15.01
C ILE A 166 25.34 -0.73 -16.32
#